data_e97d3d0f5a6b0a64fa1f2de8636fd6bd
#
_entry.id   e97d3d0f5a6b0a64fa1f2de8636fd6bd
#
_cell.length_a   1.000
_cell.length_b   1.000
_cell.length_c   1.000
_cell.angle_alpha   90.00
_cell.angle_beta   90.00
_cell.angle_gamma   90.00
#
_symmetry.space_group_name_H-M   'P 1'
#
loop_
_entity.id
_entity.type
_entity.pdbx_description
1 polymer ?
#
loop_
_entity_poly.entity_id
_entity_poly.type
_entity_poly.pdbx_seq_one_letter_code
_entity_poly.pdbx_strand_id
1 'polypeptide(L)' 'MNRVRITVDFPAPWTVVETTGEFSVKDATGRSLGHFYWWGGGATAPLTRDQARCLAEKFAEMPDVLSQT' A
#
# COMPACT_ATOMS: atom_id res chain seq x y z
N MET A 1 -7.80 -24.81 -9.25
CA MET A 1 -8.17 -23.54 -8.63
C MET A 1 -6.95 -22.66 -8.50
N ASN A 2 -7.03 -21.47 -9.04
CA ASN A 2 -5.89 -20.55 -9.01
C ASN A 2 -5.81 -19.86 -7.66
N ARG A 3 -4.65 -19.95 -7.03
CA ARG A 3 -4.38 -19.17 -5.84
C ARG A 3 -3.44 -18.04 -6.22
N VAL A 4 -3.80 -16.86 -5.79
CA VAL A 4 -2.87 -15.74 -5.89
C VAL A 4 -1.79 -15.96 -4.84
N ARG A 5 -0.55 -16.00 -5.28
CA ARG A 5 0.59 -16.11 -4.38
C ARG A 5 1.19 -14.74 -4.23
N ILE A 6 0.66 -14.01 -3.29
CA ILE A 6 0.97 -12.59 -3.17
C ILE A 6 2.46 -12.33 -3.03
N THR A 7 3.15 -13.16 -2.23
CA THR A 7 4.58 -12.93 -2.01
C THR A 7 5.46 -13.42 -3.16
N VAL A 8 4.92 -14.27 -4.04
CA VAL A 8 5.62 -14.70 -5.26
C VAL A 8 5.39 -13.69 -6.38
N ASP A 9 4.13 -13.31 -6.56
CA ASP A 9 3.74 -12.39 -7.64
C ASP A 9 4.14 -10.96 -7.33
N PHE A 10 4.15 -10.60 -6.04
CA PHE A 10 4.49 -9.24 -5.58
C PHE A 10 5.50 -9.38 -4.45
N PRO A 11 6.79 -9.52 -4.80
CA PRO A 11 7.79 -9.89 -3.79
C PRO A 11 7.99 -8.82 -2.73
N ALA A 12 8.19 -9.30 -1.51
CA ALA A 12 8.53 -8.45 -0.38
C ALA A 12 9.99 -8.00 -0.50
N PRO A 13 10.38 -6.92 0.14
CA PRO A 13 9.55 -6.11 1.03
C PRO A 13 8.65 -5.14 0.25
N TRP A 14 7.50 -4.85 0.84
CA TRP A 14 6.63 -3.79 0.34
C TRP A 14 6.97 -2.52 1.11
N THR A 15 7.12 -1.42 0.39
CA THR A 15 7.52 -0.15 0.98
C THR A 15 6.49 0.93 0.72
N VAL A 16 6.40 1.86 1.66
CA VAL A 16 5.52 3.01 1.53
C VAL A 16 6.32 4.17 0.97
N VAL A 17 5.79 4.80 -0.07
CA VAL A 17 6.40 5.96 -0.70
C VAL A 17 5.40 7.10 -0.64
N GLU A 18 5.80 8.21 -0.02
CA GLU A 18 4.98 9.41 -0.01
C GLU A 18 5.32 10.29 -1.20
N THR A 19 4.28 10.67 -1.93
CA THR A 19 4.38 11.70 -2.95
C THR A 19 3.34 12.77 -2.63
N THR A 20 3.27 13.81 -3.45
CA THR A 20 2.35 14.91 -3.16
C THR A 20 0.92 14.41 -3.13
N GLY A 21 0.31 14.44 -1.95
CA GLY A 21 -1.10 14.13 -1.79
C GLY A 21 -1.44 12.65 -1.71
N GLU A 22 -0.44 11.75 -1.71
CA GLU A 22 -0.74 10.32 -1.62
C GLU A 22 0.39 9.54 -0.97
N PHE A 23 0.03 8.36 -0.48
CA PHE A 23 1.00 7.34 -0.14
C PHE A 23 0.76 6.14 -1.06
N SER A 24 1.82 5.64 -1.67
CA SER A 24 1.73 4.43 -2.45
C SER A 24 2.52 3.32 -1.80
N VAL A 25 2.10 2.09 -2.04
CA VAL A 25 2.80 0.91 -1.56
C VAL A 25 3.37 0.19 -2.77
N LYS A 26 4.65 -0.09 -2.72
CA LYS A 26 5.36 -0.74 -3.83
C LYS A 26 6.00 -2.03 -3.36
N ASP A 27 6.03 -3.02 -4.23
CA ASP A 27 6.74 -4.26 -3.96
C ASP A 27 8.25 -4.09 -4.19
N ALA A 28 9.00 -5.17 -3.99
CA ALA A 28 10.45 -5.12 -4.11
C ALA A 28 10.94 -4.79 -5.53
N THR A 29 10.10 -5.00 -6.53
CA THR A 29 10.45 -4.67 -7.92
C THR A 29 10.13 -3.22 -8.27
N GLY A 30 9.48 -2.48 -7.36
CA GLY A 30 9.08 -1.11 -7.61
C GLY A 30 7.70 -0.95 -8.19
N ARG A 31 6.95 -2.06 -8.34
CA ARG A 31 5.59 -2.00 -8.85
C ARG A 31 4.67 -1.41 -7.78
N SER A 32 3.84 -0.46 -8.17
CA SER A 32 2.84 0.12 -7.26
C SER A 32 1.69 -0.85 -7.09
N LEU A 33 1.37 -1.17 -5.84
CA LEU A 33 0.30 -2.12 -5.50
C LEU A 33 -0.96 -1.42 -5.04
N GLY A 34 -0.82 -0.21 -4.51
CA GLY A 34 -1.96 0.54 -4.04
C GLY A 34 -1.61 1.98 -3.77
N HIS A 35 -2.64 2.81 -3.76
CA HIS A 35 -2.49 4.24 -3.53
C HIS A 35 -3.52 4.69 -2.50
N PHE A 36 -3.10 5.52 -1.56
CA PHE A 36 -3.96 6.07 -0.52
C PHE A 36 -3.88 7.58 -0.61
N TYR A 37 -4.91 8.20 -1.15
CA TYR A 37 -4.95 9.62 -1.40
C TYR A 37 -5.50 10.35 -0.20
N TRP A 38 -4.83 11.43 0.21
CA TRP A 38 -5.34 12.32 1.25
C TRP A 38 -5.56 13.73 0.73
N TRP A 39 -4.98 14.06 -0.41
CA TRP A 39 -5.19 15.34 -1.07
C TRP A 39 -6.14 15.12 -2.24
N GLY A 40 -7.40 15.49 -2.05
CA GLY A 40 -8.40 15.24 -3.07
C GLY A 40 -8.75 16.42 -3.92
N GLY A 41 -8.16 17.58 -3.67
CA GLY A 41 -8.48 18.76 -4.43
C GLY A 41 -9.90 19.24 -4.26
N GLY A 42 -10.56 18.86 -3.18
CA GLY A 42 -11.95 19.25 -2.95
C GLY A 42 -12.39 18.92 -1.54
N ALA A 43 -13.65 19.24 -1.26
CA ALA A 43 -14.22 19.04 0.06
C ALA A 43 -14.43 17.59 0.44
N THR A 44 -14.10 16.68 -0.46
CA THR A 44 -14.38 15.26 -0.31
C THR A 44 -13.13 14.39 -0.22
N ALA A 45 -12.03 14.95 0.27
CA ALA A 45 -10.87 14.12 0.56
C ALA A 45 -11.29 13.04 1.56
N PRO A 46 -11.23 11.74 1.19
CA PRO A 46 -11.79 10.69 2.03
C PRO A 46 -10.94 10.41 3.27
N LEU A 47 -9.67 10.80 3.23
CA LEU A 47 -8.73 10.47 4.29
C LEU A 47 -7.93 11.69 4.68
N THR A 48 -7.56 11.78 5.96
CA THR A 48 -6.51 12.70 6.38
C THR A 48 -5.16 12.09 5.98
N ARG A 49 -4.11 12.94 5.99
CA ARG A 49 -2.78 12.44 5.69
C ARG A 49 -2.37 11.32 6.65
N ASP A 50 -2.65 11.48 7.94
CA ASP A 50 -2.28 10.46 8.93
C ASP A 50 -3.06 9.17 8.71
N GLN A 51 -4.33 9.26 8.35
CA GLN A 51 -5.12 8.08 8.03
C GLN A 51 -4.58 7.36 6.81
N ALA A 52 -4.25 8.11 5.77
CA ALA A 52 -3.71 7.53 4.54
C ALA A 52 -2.37 6.84 4.81
N ARG A 53 -1.51 7.48 5.62
CA ARG A 53 -0.24 6.87 5.98
C ARG A 53 -0.43 5.59 6.77
N CYS A 54 -1.33 5.62 7.74
CA CYS A 54 -1.59 4.44 8.57
C CYS A 54 -2.08 3.27 7.71
N LEU A 55 -3.00 3.53 6.80
CA LEU A 55 -3.51 2.49 5.92
C LEU A 55 -2.42 1.95 5.01
N ALA A 56 -1.58 2.82 4.46
CA ALA A 56 -0.48 2.39 3.61
C ALA A 56 0.51 1.53 4.37
N GLU A 57 0.83 1.91 5.61
CA GLU A 57 1.75 1.14 6.42
C GLU A 57 1.20 -0.25 6.76
N LYS A 58 -0.09 -0.32 7.07
CA LYS A 58 -0.73 -1.60 7.34
C LYS A 58 -0.81 -2.46 6.09
N PHE A 59 -1.09 -1.85 4.95
CA PHE A 59 -1.07 -2.55 3.68
C PHE A 59 0.32 -3.14 3.41
N ALA A 60 1.36 -2.38 3.69
CA ALA A 60 2.73 -2.80 3.44
C ALA A 60 3.17 -3.96 4.35
N GLU A 61 2.45 -4.20 5.44
CA GLU A 61 2.72 -5.32 6.35
C GLU A 61 2.13 -6.64 5.84
N MET A 62 1.33 -6.62 4.79
CA MET A 62 0.64 -7.81 4.34
C MET A 62 1.54 -9.00 4.03
N PRO A 63 2.73 -8.82 3.42
CA PRO A 63 3.59 -9.97 3.18
C PRO A 63 3.96 -10.70 4.46
N ASP A 64 4.23 -9.96 5.54
CA ASP A 64 4.57 -10.57 6.82
C ASP A 64 3.39 -11.32 7.42
N VAL A 65 2.20 -10.72 7.33
CA VAL A 65 0.99 -11.35 7.84
C VAL A 65 0.70 -12.65 7.10
N LEU A 66 0.80 -12.60 5.76
CA LEU A 66 0.48 -13.75 4.93
C LEU A 66 1.51 -14.87 5.08
N SER A 67 2.76 -14.52 5.33
CA SER A 67 3.80 -15.53 5.48
C SER A 67 3.71 -16.28 6.80
N GLN A 68 2.91 -15.80 7.73
CA GLN A 68 2.73 -16.45 9.03
C GLN A 68 1.64 -17.51 8.99
N THR A 69 0.94 -17.63 7.92
CA THR A 69 -0.10 -18.65 7.76
C THR A 69 0.40 -19.86 6.94
#